data_554b26183e5ecd25fb0153f70590adae
#
_entry.id   554b26183e5ecd25fb0153f70590adae
#
_cell.length_a   1.000
_cell.length_b   1.000
_cell.length_c   1.000
_cell.angle_alpha   90.00
_cell.angle_beta   90.00
_cell.angle_gamma   90.00
#
_symmetry.space_group_name_H-M   'P 1'
#
loop_
_entity.id
_entity.type
_entity.pdbx_description
1 polymer ?
#
loop_
_entity_poly.entity_id
_entity_poly.type
_entity_poly.pdbx_seq_one_letter_code
_entity_poly.pdbx_strand_id
1 'polypeptide(L)'
;MNMIRNFLNTLGFMTRLAPARVVPDNELFASMPLMPLVGLILGLVLAAPWKLGLLAGHPWVQAWLVVMLGAWLTRGLHHDGLADIFDAVTTHAGPERFWEVVKDSRCGAFGVLALVGLVAGQMVLFHALLQAQAFAALAFVFVFGRFGSVAFAYMARDIARPGMGSLLMQGATFTGTTAALVLTIVLGLLGMPPLALLLAFALLGCVLFSLHSLARTVEGANGDFLGAATVLAELCAALAAVALP
;
A
#
# COMPACT_ATOMS: atom_id res chain seq x y z
N MET A 1 4.38 -13.94 -23.11
CA MET A 1 4.23 -12.57 -22.54
C MET A 1 5.56 -12.18 -21.90
N ASN A 2 6.12 -11.02 -22.18
CA ASN A 2 7.44 -10.65 -21.67
C ASN A 2 7.32 -10.15 -20.21
N MET A 3 7.72 -10.98 -19.26
CA MET A 3 7.61 -10.72 -17.82
C MET A 3 8.32 -9.41 -17.41
N ILE A 4 9.45 -9.09 -18.04
CA ILE A 4 10.19 -7.84 -17.77
C ILE A 4 9.36 -6.63 -18.19
N ARG A 5 8.72 -6.68 -19.37
CA ARG A 5 7.86 -5.59 -19.84
C ARG A 5 6.68 -5.36 -18.89
N ASN A 6 6.02 -6.42 -18.46
CA ASN A 6 4.91 -6.33 -17.51
C ASN A 6 5.35 -5.72 -16.17
N PHE A 7 6.52 -6.13 -15.68
CA PHE A 7 7.07 -5.55 -14.47
C PHE A 7 7.37 -4.04 -14.62
N LEU A 8 8.00 -3.63 -15.73
CA LEU A 8 8.29 -2.22 -16.00
C LEU A 8 7.00 -1.40 -16.17
N ASN A 9 5.98 -1.96 -16.80
CA ASN A 9 4.67 -1.31 -16.93
C ASN A 9 3.99 -1.16 -15.55
N THR A 10 4.04 -2.20 -14.70
CA THR A 10 3.54 -2.14 -13.33
C THR A 10 4.30 -1.10 -12.50
N LEU A 11 5.62 -1.08 -12.60
CA LEU A 11 6.47 -0.10 -11.91
C LEU A 11 6.13 1.34 -12.36
N GLY A 12 5.99 1.59 -13.66
CA GLY A 12 5.62 2.90 -14.21
C GLY A 12 4.18 3.32 -13.89
N PHE A 13 3.26 2.36 -13.79
CA PHE A 13 1.89 2.61 -13.37
C PHE A 13 1.83 3.03 -11.90
N MET A 14 2.53 2.32 -11.02
CA MET A 14 2.48 2.53 -9.57
C MET A 14 3.45 3.59 -9.05
N THR A 15 4.49 3.92 -9.81
CA THR A 15 5.56 4.83 -9.34
C THR A 15 6.08 5.74 -10.45
N ARG A 16 6.88 6.74 -10.06
CA ARG A 16 7.68 7.57 -10.97
C ARG A 16 9.04 6.96 -11.33
N LEU A 17 9.33 5.72 -10.88
CA LEU A 17 10.62 5.06 -11.13
C LEU A 17 10.75 4.49 -12.54
N ALA A 18 9.64 4.40 -13.28
CA ALA A 18 9.64 4.06 -14.70
C ALA A 18 8.65 4.95 -15.46
N PRO A 19 8.82 5.11 -16.79
CA PRO A 19 7.89 5.91 -17.59
C PRO A 19 6.48 5.36 -17.52
N ALA A 20 5.50 6.23 -17.26
CA ALA A 20 4.09 5.87 -17.35
C ALA A 20 3.72 5.62 -18.83
N ARG A 21 3.05 4.50 -19.08
CA ARG A 21 2.55 4.11 -20.41
C ARG A 21 1.09 3.74 -20.30
N VAL A 22 0.37 3.85 -21.41
CA VAL A 22 -0.94 3.24 -21.53
C VAL A 22 -0.73 1.73 -21.54
N VAL A 23 -1.21 1.06 -20.50
CA VAL A 23 -1.06 -0.39 -20.31
C VAL A 23 -2.34 -1.06 -20.82
N PRO A 24 -2.25 -2.02 -21.76
CA PRO A 24 -3.40 -2.80 -22.15
C PRO A 24 -4.01 -3.58 -20.96
N ASP A 25 -5.33 -3.79 -20.98
CA ASP A 25 -6.06 -4.42 -19.87
C ASP A 25 -5.47 -5.79 -19.47
N ASN A 26 -5.10 -6.62 -20.44
CA ASN A 26 -4.50 -7.93 -20.19
C ASN A 26 -3.11 -7.86 -19.54
N GLU A 27 -2.36 -6.79 -19.72
CA GLU A 27 -1.08 -6.55 -19.04
C GLU A 27 -1.33 -6.01 -17.62
N LEU A 28 -2.38 -5.21 -17.43
CA LEU A 28 -2.80 -4.71 -16.12
C LEU A 28 -3.27 -5.87 -15.21
N PHE A 29 -4.03 -6.83 -15.74
CA PHE A 29 -4.37 -8.08 -15.03
C PHE A 29 -3.13 -8.83 -14.51
N ALA A 30 -2.11 -8.94 -15.36
CA ALA A 30 -0.89 -9.69 -15.03
C ALA A 30 0.04 -8.93 -14.05
N SER A 31 -0.31 -7.70 -13.65
CA SER A 31 0.51 -6.86 -12.78
C SER A 31 0.38 -7.22 -11.29
N MET A 32 -0.78 -7.71 -10.85
CA MET A 32 -1.07 -7.91 -9.42
C MET A 32 -0.07 -8.82 -8.69
N PRO A 33 0.35 -9.98 -9.20
CA PRO A 33 1.35 -10.81 -8.54
C PRO A 33 2.73 -10.14 -8.40
N LEU A 34 3.00 -9.10 -9.22
CA LEU A 34 4.28 -8.39 -9.26
C LEU A 34 4.34 -7.20 -8.28
N MET A 35 3.22 -6.83 -7.67
CA MET A 35 3.14 -5.69 -6.76
C MET A 35 4.16 -5.72 -5.60
N PRO A 36 4.40 -6.85 -4.90
CA PRO A 36 5.42 -6.90 -3.85
C PRO A 36 6.84 -6.58 -4.36
N LEU A 37 7.17 -6.94 -5.62
CA LEU A 37 8.45 -6.57 -6.25
C LEU A 37 8.53 -5.06 -6.51
N VAL A 38 7.45 -4.43 -6.92
CA VAL A 38 7.38 -2.96 -7.02
C VAL A 38 7.62 -2.32 -5.65
N GLY A 39 7.01 -2.89 -4.61
CA GLY A 39 7.24 -2.48 -3.22
C GLY A 39 8.70 -2.62 -2.80
N LEU A 40 9.35 -3.72 -3.19
CA LEU A 40 10.77 -3.94 -2.91
C LEU A 40 11.66 -2.87 -3.55
N ILE A 41 11.47 -2.58 -4.84
CA ILE A 41 12.25 -1.53 -5.52
C ILE A 41 12.03 -0.17 -4.85
N LEU A 42 10.78 0.18 -4.58
CA LEU A 42 10.45 1.43 -3.90
C LEU A 42 11.09 1.50 -2.50
N GLY A 43 10.96 0.43 -1.71
CA GLY A 43 11.52 0.34 -0.36
C GLY A 43 13.04 0.43 -0.35
N LEU A 44 13.72 -0.23 -1.29
CA LEU A 44 15.17 -0.12 -1.44
C LEU A 44 15.60 1.31 -1.81
N VAL A 45 14.93 1.95 -2.75
CA VAL A 45 15.21 3.35 -3.14
C VAL A 45 15.02 4.29 -1.94
N LEU A 46 13.99 4.07 -1.13
CA LEU A 46 13.69 4.91 0.04
C LEU A 46 14.58 4.62 1.26
N ALA A 47 15.13 3.42 1.40
CA ALA A 47 15.97 3.05 2.54
C ALA A 47 17.48 3.19 2.27
N ALA A 48 17.93 3.01 1.02
CA ALA A 48 19.35 2.97 0.68
C ALA A 48 20.14 4.24 1.06
N PRO A 49 19.64 5.48 0.84
CA PRO A 49 20.38 6.69 1.19
C PRO A 49 20.77 6.75 2.67
N TRP A 50 19.89 6.30 3.55
CA TRP A 50 20.07 6.32 4.99
C TRP A 50 21.04 5.23 5.44
N LYS A 51 20.96 4.04 4.84
CA LYS A 51 21.93 2.95 5.05
C LYS A 51 23.34 3.37 4.63
N LEU A 52 23.47 4.22 3.62
CA LEU A 52 24.75 4.79 3.14
C LEU A 52 25.22 5.98 3.97
N GLY A 53 24.51 6.35 5.05
CA GLY A 53 24.91 7.39 5.99
C GLY A 53 24.46 8.80 5.63
N LEU A 54 23.60 8.98 4.62
CA LEU A 54 23.08 10.30 4.30
C LEU A 54 22.26 10.84 5.49
N LEU A 55 22.53 12.08 5.90
CA LEU A 55 21.91 12.72 7.07
C LEU A 55 22.03 11.88 8.35
N ALA A 56 23.14 11.17 8.54
CA ALA A 56 23.41 10.42 9.76
C ALA A 56 23.28 11.33 11.00
N GLY A 57 22.61 10.85 12.05
CA GLY A 57 22.31 11.64 13.25
C GLY A 57 21.04 12.48 13.18
N HIS A 58 20.31 12.50 12.04
CA HIS A 58 19.07 13.25 11.88
C HIS A 58 17.87 12.36 11.51
N PRO A 59 17.49 11.33 12.33
CA PRO A 59 16.48 10.34 11.94
C PRO A 59 15.07 10.93 11.69
N TRP A 60 14.73 12.06 12.32
CA TRP A 60 13.48 12.77 12.02
C TRP A 60 13.45 13.35 10.60
N VAL A 61 14.57 13.92 10.15
CA VAL A 61 14.69 14.46 8.78
C VAL A 61 14.64 13.31 7.77
N GLN A 62 15.33 12.21 8.07
CA GLN A 62 15.28 10.99 7.24
C GLN A 62 13.85 10.46 7.14
N ALA A 63 13.12 10.33 8.26
CA ALA A 63 11.73 9.86 8.28
C ALA A 63 10.80 10.75 7.45
N TRP A 64 10.92 12.07 7.61
CA TRP A 64 10.17 13.05 6.80
C TRP A 64 10.44 12.88 5.31
N LEU A 65 11.71 12.72 4.92
CA LEU A 65 12.08 12.50 3.52
C LEU A 65 11.54 11.16 2.99
N VAL A 66 11.56 10.08 3.77
CA VAL A 66 10.95 8.79 3.38
C VAL A 66 9.48 8.97 3.07
N VAL A 67 8.73 9.63 3.95
CA VAL A 67 7.28 9.86 3.77
C VAL A 67 7.02 10.73 2.54
N MET A 68 7.71 11.88 2.42
CA MET A 68 7.49 12.82 1.31
C MET A 68 7.91 12.24 -0.04
N LEU A 69 9.09 11.60 -0.09
CA LEU A 69 9.56 10.95 -1.32
C LEU A 69 8.70 9.74 -1.68
N GLY A 70 8.24 8.96 -0.69
CA GLY A 70 7.32 7.85 -0.90
C GLY A 70 6.02 8.31 -1.54
N ALA A 71 5.38 9.35 -0.98
CA ALA A 71 4.18 9.96 -1.53
C ALA A 71 4.43 10.53 -2.95
N TRP A 72 5.54 11.26 -3.14
CA TRP A 72 5.88 11.81 -4.45
C TRP A 72 6.16 10.74 -5.50
N LEU A 73 6.91 9.69 -5.15
CA LEU A 73 7.23 8.58 -6.05
C LEU A 73 5.99 7.79 -6.45
N THR A 74 5.00 7.67 -5.58
CA THR A 74 3.73 6.98 -5.84
C THR A 74 2.63 7.92 -6.36
N ARG A 75 2.94 9.17 -6.65
CA ARG A 75 2.00 10.22 -7.09
C ARG A 75 0.85 10.48 -6.10
N GLY A 76 1.01 10.13 -4.83
CA GLY A 76 -0.05 10.23 -3.83
C GLY A 76 -1.21 9.24 -4.01
N LEU A 77 -1.17 8.36 -5.01
CA LEU A 77 -2.28 7.49 -5.42
C LEU A 77 -2.93 6.72 -4.26
N HIS A 78 -2.12 6.19 -3.35
CA HIS A 78 -2.62 5.39 -2.22
C HIS A 78 -3.13 6.27 -1.07
N HIS A 79 -2.56 7.47 -0.91
CA HIS A 79 -2.99 8.46 0.06
C HIS A 79 -4.36 9.03 -0.32
N ASP A 80 -4.55 9.34 -1.59
CA ASP A 80 -5.81 9.78 -2.18
C ASP A 80 -6.94 8.78 -1.91
N GLY A 81 -6.72 7.51 -2.25
CA GLY A 81 -7.71 6.47 -1.98
C GLY A 81 -8.05 6.30 -0.49
N LEU A 82 -7.07 6.50 0.44
CA LEU A 82 -7.37 6.50 1.87
C LEU A 82 -8.28 7.68 2.24
N ALA A 83 -7.98 8.88 1.74
CA ALA A 83 -8.75 10.09 2.02
C ALA A 83 -10.19 9.95 1.52
N ASP A 84 -10.38 9.48 0.29
CA ASP A 84 -11.69 9.32 -0.33
C ASP A 84 -12.57 8.31 0.44
N ILE A 85 -12.00 7.18 0.85
CA ILE A 85 -12.72 6.18 1.66
C ILE A 85 -13.11 6.76 3.03
N PHE A 86 -12.22 7.51 3.69
CA PHE A 86 -12.51 8.07 5.01
C PHE A 86 -13.53 9.21 4.95
N ASP A 87 -13.51 10.03 3.92
CA ASP A 87 -14.55 11.04 3.71
C ASP A 87 -15.90 10.38 3.44
N ALA A 88 -15.93 9.34 2.61
CA ALA A 88 -17.18 8.69 2.24
C ALA A 88 -17.80 7.89 3.40
N VAL A 89 -16.99 7.19 4.22
CA VAL A 89 -17.52 6.35 5.31
C VAL A 89 -18.25 7.15 6.39
N THR A 90 -17.94 8.43 6.55
CA THR A 90 -18.55 9.30 7.57
C THR A 90 -19.90 9.86 7.16
N THR A 91 -20.35 9.64 5.93
CA THR A 91 -21.63 10.18 5.46
C THR A 91 -22.84 9.49 6.07
N HIS A 92 -22.70 8.25 6.54
CA HIS A 92 -23.77 7.41 7.13
C HIS A 92 -25.07 7.30 6.30
N ALA A 93 -25.04 7.62 5.00
CA ALA A 93 -26.22 7.86 4.17
C ALA A 93 -26.50 6.80 3.09
N GLY A 94 -25.93 5.58 3.26
CA GLY A 94 -26.13 4.48 2.33
C GLY A 94 -25.16 4.45 1.13
N PRO A 95 -25.23 3.38 0.30
CA PRO A 95 -24.27 3.13 -0.77
C PRO A 95 -24.20 4.25 -1.82
N GLU A 96 -25.33 4.78 -2.26
CA GLU A 96 -25.40 5.81 -3.30
C GLU A 96 -24.60 7.05 -2.88
N ARG A 97 -24.84 7.53 -1.66
CA ARG A 97 -24.16 8.72 -1.13
C ARG A 97 -22.69 8.48 -0.90
N PHE A 98 -22.32 7.28 -0.43
CA PHE A 98 -20.92 6.88 -0.30
C PHE A 98 -20.16 7.05 -1.64
N TRP A 99 -20.73 6.51 -2.71
CA TRP A 99 -20.10 6.57 -4.04
C TRP A 99 -20.16 7.97 -4.70
N GLU A 100 -21.10 8.82 -4.32
CA GLU A 100 -21.08 10.22 -4.71
C GLU A 100 -19.88 10.95 -4.08
N VAL A 101 -19.63 10.71 -2.78
CA VAL A 101 -18.51 11.34 -2.07
C VAL A 101 -17.17 10.82 -2.59
N VAL A 102 -17.00 9.51 -2.79
CA VAL A 102 -15.77 8.93 -3.39
C VAL A 102 -15.46 9.54 -4.77
N LYS A 103 -16.46 9.98 -5.52
CA LYS A 103 -16.25 10.63 -6.84
C LYS A 103 -16.02 12.13 -6.75
N ASP A 104 -16.21 12.74 -5.59
CA ASP A 104 -15.98 14.18 -5.41
C ASP A 104 -14.49 14.44 -5.28
N SER A 105 -13.94 15.24 -6.17
CA SER A 105 -12.50 15.60 -6.15
C SER A 105 -12.07 16.49 -4.97
N ARG A 106 -13.02 16.91 -4.15
CA ARG A 106 -12.75 17.75 -2.96
C ARG A 106 -12.47 16.86 -1.76
N CYS A 107 -11.33 17.06 -1.11
CA CYS A 107 -11.03 16.38 0.14
C CYS A 107 -11.81 17.02 1.29
N GLY A 108 -12.55 16.23 2.03
CA GLY A 108 -13.30 16.65 3.22
C GLY A 108 -12.45 16.60 4.49
N ALA A 109 -13.06 16.99 5.59
CA ALA A 109 -12.37 17.07 6.89
C ALA A 109 -11.90 15.68 7.40
N PHE A 110 -12.64 14.63 7.13
CA PHE A 110 -12.29 13.28 7.59
C PHE A 110 -11.17 12.66 6.75
N GLY A 111 -11.15 12.92 5.43
CA GLY A 111 -10.01 12.57 4.57
C GLY A 111 -8.74 13.28 5.00
N VAL A 112 -8.81 14.57 5.33
CA VAL A 112 -7.68 15.32 5.90
C VAL A 112 -7.21 14.70 7.22
N LEU A 113 -8.12 14.35 8.14
CA LEU A 113 -7.76 13.69 9.40
C LEU A 113 -7.11 12.32 9.18
N ALA A 114 -7.61 11.54 8.22
CA ALA A 114 -7.01 10.25 7.85
C ALA A 114 -5.59 10.44 7.30
N LEU A 115 -5.38 11.41 6.41
CA LEU A 115 -4.05 11.73 5.87
C LEU A 115 -3.09 12.22 6.96
N VAL A 116 -3.54 13.10 7.86
CA VAL A 116 -2.71 13.58 8.98
C VAL A 116 -2.35 12.41 9.89
N GLY A 117 -3.29 11.54 10.23
CA GLY A 117 -3.05 10.34 11.03
C GLY A 117 -2.06 9.38 10.36
N LEU A 118 -2.23 9.11 9.05
CA LEU A 118 -1.32 8.27 8.27
C LEU A 118 0.10 8.84 8.27
N VAL A 119 0.25 10.12 7.86
CA VAL A 119 1.56 10.77 7.75
C VAL A 119 2.24 10.86 9.11
N ALA A 120 1.53 11.25 10.17
CA ALA A 120 2.06 11.29 11.52
C ALA A 120 2.48 9.89 12.01
N GLY A 121 1.66 8.87 11.78
CA GLY A 121 1.99 7.48 12.09
C GLY A 121 3.24 6.99 11.35
N GLN A 122 3.32 7.22 10.04
CA GLN A 122 4.51 6.90 9.26
C GLN A 122 5.75 7.63 9.76
N MET A 123 5.63 8.94 10.06
CA MET A 123 6.74 9.75 10.61
C MET A 123 7.31 9.15 11.89
N VAL A 124 6.43 8.82 12.86
CA VAL A 124 6.84 8.26 14.16
C VAL A 124 7.47 6.88 13.98
N LEU A 125 6.84 6.00 13.21
CA LEU A 125 7.30 4.62 13.02
C LEU A 125 8.59 4.56 12.19
N PHE A 126 8.68 5.33 11.12
CA PHE A 126 9.91 5.39 10.31
C PHE A 126 11.07 6.02 11.06
N HIS A 127 10.80 7.05 11.90
CA HIS A 127 11.82 7.59 12.80
C HIS A 127 12.39 6.49 13.72
N ALA A 128 11.51 5.69 14.34
CA ALA A 128 11.95 4.60 15.23
C ALA A 128 12.79 3.54 14.48
N LEU A 129 12.35 3.12 13.28
CA LEU A 129 13.10 2.19 12.43
C LEU A 129 14.48 2.75 12.01
N LEU A 130 14.54 4.02 11.65
CA LEU A 130 15.78 4.69 11.23
C LEU A 130 16.73 4.86 12.41
N GLN A 131 16.23 5.23 13.59
CA GLN A 131 16.99 5.33 14.82
C GLN A 131 17.58 3.97 15.22
N ALA A 132 16.83 2.89 15.05
CA ALA A 132 17.27 1.52 15.27
C ALA A 132 18.15 0.97 14.13
N GLN A 133 18.40 1.73 13.06
CA GLN A 133 19.09 1.29 11.84
C GLN A 133 18.46 0.06 11.17
N ALA A 134 17.16 -0.14 11.35
CA ALA A 134 16.37 -1.25 10.81
C ALA A 134 15.98 -1.01 9.32
N PHE A 135 16.99 -0.75 8.47
CA PHE A 135 16.78 -0.37 7.06
C PHE A 135 16.11 -1.47 6.24
N ALA A 136 16.34 -2.74 6.57
CA ALA A 136 15.69 -3.86 5.90
C ALA A 136 14.18 -3.90 6.24
N ALA A 137 13.83 -3.67 7.50
CA ALA A 137 12.44 -3.55 7.92
C ALA A 137 11.75 -2.34 7.25
N LEU A 138 12.43 -1.19 7.20
CA LEU A 138 11.92 0.00 6.50
C LEU A 138 11.65 -0.29 5.02
N ALA A 139 12.56 -0.97 4.32
CA ALA A 139 12.35 -1.36 2.93
C ALA A 139 11.18 -2.37 2.78
N PHE A 140 11.05 -3.31 3.71
CA PHE A 140 9.98 -4.31 3.71
C PHE A 140 8.59 -3.71 3.93
N VAL A 141 8.45 -2.60 4.65
CA VAL A 141 7.17 -1.90 4.82
C VAL A 141 6.47 -1.67 3.47
N PHE A 142 7.22 -1.25 2.45
CA PHE A 142 6.66 -0.99 1.12
C PHE A 142 6.32 -2.27 0.34
N VAL A 143 7.03 -3.37 0.58
CA VAL A 143 6.68 -4.71 0.07
C VAL A 143 5.33 -5.13 0.64
N PHE A 144 5.19 -5.01 1.96
CA PHE A 144 4.00 -5.44 2.69
C PHE A 144 2.78 -4.59 2.32
N GLY A 145 2.96 -3.29 2.10
CA GLY A 145 1.90 -2.42 1.59
C GLY A 145 1.33 -2.91 0.26
N ARG A 146 2.19 -3.24 -0.69
CA ARG A 146 1.76 -3.76 -2.01
C ARG A 146 1.10 -5.13 -1.91
N PHE A 147 1.56 -5.98 -0.99
CA PHE A 147 0.88 -7.23 -0.68
C PHE A 147 -0.52 -6.98 -0.11
N GLY A 148 -0.71 -5.98 0.78
CA GLY A 148 -2.02 -5.59 1.31
C GLY A 148 -3.03 -5.28 0.19
N SER A 149 -2.61 -4.55 -0.84
CA SER A 149 -3.41 -4.29 -2.03
C SER A 149 -3.77 -5.57 -2.80
N VAL A 150 -2.80 -6.48 -2.99
CA VAL A 150 -3.04 -7.78 -3.68
C VAL A 150 -4.03 -8.63 -2.90
N ALA A 151 -3.86 -8.72 -1.59
CA ALA A 151 -4.73 -9.51 -0.73
C ALA A 151 -6.17 -8.96 -0.73
N PHE A 152 -6.33 -7.63 -0.62
CA PHE A 152 -7.65 -7.00 -0.71
C PHE A 152 -8.27 -7.20 -2.09
N ALA A 153 -7.50 -7.03 -3.17
CA ALA A 153 -7.97 -7.26 -4.54
C ALA A 153 -8.56 -8.67 -4.72
N TYR A 154 -7.88 -9.68 -4.18
CA TYR A 154 -8.36 -11.07 -4.22
C TYR A 154 -9.67 -11.24 -3.44
N MET A 155 -9.79 -10.62 -2.26
CA MET A 155 -10.99 -10.72 -1.41
C MET A 155 -12.21 -9.99 -2.01
N ALA A 156 -11.99 -8.88 -2.72
CA ALA A 156 -13.05 -8.00 -3.21
C ALA A 156 -13.38 -8.16 -4.71
N ARG A 157 -12.76 -9.11 -5.41
CA ARG A 157 -12.88 -9.26 -6.87
C ARG A 157 -14.30 -9.49 -7.37
N ASP A 158 -15.14 -10.16 -6.57
CA ASP A 158 -16.55 -10.47 -6.88
C ASP A 158 -17.50 -9.28 -6.65
N ILE A 159 -17.04 -8.25 -5.96
CA ILE A 159 -17.76 -7.00 -5.70
C ILE A 159 -17.07 -5.77 -6.32
N ALA A 160 -16.14 -6.00 -7.25
CA ALA A 160 -15.40 -4.92 -7.91
C ALA A 160 -16.34 -4.04 -8.77
N ARG A 161 -16.32 -2.73 -8.53
CA ARG A 161 -17.07 -1.76 -9.37
C ARG A 161 -16.30 -1.46 -10.65
N PRO A 162 -17.03 -1.21 -11.77
CA PRO A 162 -16.40 -0.91 -13.05
C PRO A 162 -15.38 0.23 -12.97
N GLY A 163 -14.22 0.05 -13.61
CA GLY A 163 -13.12 1.01 -13.65
C GLY A 163 -11.76 0.33 -13.61
N MET A 164 -10.69 1.11 -13.51
CA MET A 164 -9.31 0.60 -13.50
C MET A 164 -9.05 -0.32 -12.30
N GLY A 165 -9.63 -0.02 -11.13
CA GLY A 165 -9.51 -0.88 -9.94
C GLY A 165 -10.10 -2.27 -10.16
N SER A 166 -11.19 -2.41 -10.93
CA SER A 166 -11.78 -3.72 -11.24
C SER A 166 -10.87 -4.59 -12.09
N LEU A 167 -10.14 -4.00 -13.03
CA LEU A 167 -9.15 -4.72 -13.83
C LEU A 167 -8.05 -5.32 -12.94
N LEU A 168 -7.54 -4.53 -12.00
CA LEU A 168 -6.56 -4.99 -11.01
C LEU A 168 -7.12 -6.12 -10.14
N MET A 169 -8.34 -5.95 -9.61
CA MET A 169 -8.97 -6.97 -8.75
C MET A 169 -9.21 -8.29 -9.50
N GLN A 170 -9.64 -8.25 -10.74
CA GLN A 170 -9.79 -9.44 -11.58
C GLN A 170 -8.45 -10.13 -11.86
N GLY A 171 -7.35 -9.38 -11.90
CA GLY A 171 -5.98 -9.90 -12.03
C GLY A 171 -5.46 -10.63 -10.78
N ALA A 172 -6.10 -10.44 -9.61
CA ALA A 172 -5.73 -11.11 -8.38
C ALA A 172 -6.26 -12.56 -8.35
N THR A 173 -5.60 -13.45 -9.08
CA THR A 173 -5.91 -14.88 -9.12
C THR A 173 -5.41 -15.58 -7.86
N PHE A 174 -5.97 -16.76 -7.52
CA PHE A 174 -5.49 -17.56 -6.40
C PHE A 174 -3.98 -17.84 -6.49
N THR A 175 -3.51 -18.32 -7.63
CA THR A 175 -2.08 -18.63 -7.86
C THR A 175 -1.21 -17.37 -7.74
N GLY A 176 -1.63 -16.26 -8.33
CA GLY A 176 -0.89 -14.99 -8.28
C GLY A 176 -0.81 -14.41 -6.88
N THR A 177 -1.93 -14.45 -6.14
CA THR A 177 -1.98 -13.97 -4.75
C THR A 177 -1.14 -14.85 -3.83
N THR A 178 -1.17 -16.18 -4.02
CA THR A 178 -0.32 -17.11 -3.26
C THR A 178 1.17 -16.87 -3.56
N ALA A 179 1.53 -16.65 -4.82
CA ALA A 179 2.92 -16.31 -5.18
C ALA A 179 3.38 -14.99 -4.54
N ALA A 180 2.51 -13.96 -4.54
CA ALA A 180 2.77 -12.69 -3.87
C ALA A 180 2.91 -12.86 -2.35
N LEU A 181 2.08 -13.71 -1.72
CA LEU A 181 2.16 -14.04 -0.29
C LEU A 181 3.49 -14.71 0.05
N VAL A 182 3.86 -15.76 -0.69
CA VAL A 182 5.13 -16.48 -0.46
C VAL A 182 6.32 -15.54 -0.61
N LEU A 183 6.35 -14.73 -1.66
CA LEU A 183 7.39 -13.72 -1.85
C LEU A 183 7.46 -12.74 -0.67
N THR A 184 6.30 -12.25 -0.21
CA THR A 184 6.22 -11.31 0.92
C THR A 184 6.71 -11.95 2.21
N ILE A 185 6.37 -13.21 2.48
CA ILE A 185 6.87 -13.94 3.65
C ILE A 185 8.40 -14.10 3.58
N VAL A 186 8.92 -14.54 2.43
CA VAL A 186 10.37 -14.74 2.25
C VAL A 186 11.13 -13.42 2.46
N LEU A 187 10.67 -12.33 1.86
CA LEU A 187 11.29 -11.01 2.04
C LEU A 187 11.12 -10.49 3.49
N GLY A 188 9.98 -10.78 4.12
CA GLY A 188 9.71 -10.41 5.50
C GLY A 188 10.67 -11.08 6.49
N LEU A 189 10.93 -12.37 6.32
CA LEU A 189 11.88 -13.12 7.15
C LEU A 189 13.34 -12.63 7.00
N LEU A 190 13.66 -11.93 5.90
CA LEU A 190 14.95 -11.27 5.71
C LEU A 190 15.00 -9.87 6.34
N GLY A 191 13.85 -9.23 6.55
CA GLY A 191 13.73 -7.83 6.97
C GLY A 191 13.35 -7.62 8.42
N MET A 192 12.70 -8.59 9.07
CA MET A 192 12.19 -8.43 10.44
C MET A 192 12.07 -9.79 11.17
N PRO A 193 12.01 -9.78 12.52
CA PRO A 193 11.82 -10.99 13.32
C PRO A 193 10.52 -11.74 12.94
N PRO A 194 10.51 -13.09 13.00
CA PRO A 194 9.31 -13.87 12.65
C PRO A 194 8.05 -13.49 13.46
N LEU A 195 8.21 -13.13 14.73
CA LEU A 195 7.09 -12.72 15.58
C LEU A 195 6.52 -11.36 15.14
N ALA A 196 7.39 -10.41 14.75
CA ALA A 196 6.97 -9.14 14.17
C ALA A 196 6.24 -9.33 12.83
N LEU A 197 6.74 -10.24 11.99
CA LEU A 197 6.07 -10.59 10.73
C LEU A 197 4.67 -11.19 10.99
N LEU A 198 4.54 -12.09 11.96
CA LEU A 198 3.25 -12.65 12.37
C LEU A 198 2.29 -11.56 12.86
N LEU A 199 2.77 -10.63 13.69
CA LEU A 199 1.97 -9.48 14.16
C LEU A 199 1.53 -8.60 12.99
N ALA A 200 2.43 -8.32 12.02
CA ALA A 200 2.08 -7.55 10.83
C ALA A 200 0.92 -8.19 10.05
N PHE A 201 0.98 -9.52 9.82
CA PHE A 201 -0.11 -10.26 9.17
C PHE A 201 -1.40 -10.27 9.99
N ALA A 202 -1.33 -10.37 11.31
CA ALA A 202 -2.51 -10.30 12.18
C ALA A 202 -3.19 -8.92 12.07
N LEU A 203 -2.41 -7.84 12.16
CA LEU A 203 -2.91 -6.46 11.98
C LEU A 203 -3.50 -6.25 10.57
N LEU A 204 -2.80 -6.73 9.54
CA LEU A 204 -3.31 -6.68 8.17
C LEU A 204 -4.65 -7.43 8.04
N GLY A 205 -4.79 -8.58 8.68
CA GLY A 205 -6.05 -9.33 8.69
C GLY A 205 -7.21 -8.51 9.23
N CYS A 206 -7.01 -7.75 10.31
CA CYS A 206 -8.02 -6.83 10.87
C CYS A 206 -8.36 -5.69 9.87
N VAL A 207 -7.35 -5.10 9.24
CA VAL A 207 -7.53 -4.04 8.24
C VAL A 207 -8.31 -4.56 7.03
N LEU A 208 -7.91 -5.69 6.46
CA LEU A 208 -8.57 -6.28 5.30
C LEU A 208 -10.02 -6.69 5.60
N PHE A 209 -10.26 -7.27 6.78
CA PHE A 209 -11.61 -7.60 7.22
C PHE A 209 -12.48 -6.33 7.31
N SER A 210 -11.98 -5.25 7.91
CA SER A 210 -12.71 -3.98 8.05
C SER A 210 -13.02 -3.35 6.70
N LEU A 211 -12.03 -3.27 5.79
CA LEU A 211 -12.22 -2.74 4.45
C LEU A 211 -13.17 -3.60 3.61
N HIS A 212 -13.07 -4.93 3.71
CA HIS A 212 -13.96 -5.84 2.99
C HIS A 212 -15.39 -5.74 3.52
N SER A 213 -15.58 -5.66 4.85
CA SER A 213 -16.89 -5.45 5.46
C SER A 213 -17.52 -4.13 4.99
N LEU A 214 -16.73 -3.05 4.97
CA LEU A 214 -17.18 -1.78 4.42
C LEU A 214 -17.57 -1.91 2.95
N ALA A 215 -16.73 -2.53 2.11
CA ALA A 215 -17.00 -2.73 0.68
C ALA A 215 -18.30 -3.52 0.45
N ARG A 216 -18.60 -4.51 1.29
CA ARG A 216 -19.88 -5.23 1.27
C ARG A 216 -21.06 -4.33 1.65
N THR A 217 -20.90 -3.49 2.67
CA THR A 217 -21.95 -2.56 3.13
C THR A 217 -22.28 -1.50 2.08
N VAL A 218 -21.27 -1.03 1.33
CA VAL A 218 -21.44 -0.01 0.28
C VAL A 218 -21.62 -0.60 -1.12
N GLU A 219 -21.85 -1.91 -1.19
CA GLU A 219 -22.15 -2.66 -2.43
C GLU A 219 -21.08 -2.50 -3.51
N GLY A 220 -19.80 -2.57 -3.11
CA GLY A 220 -18.71 -2.57 -4.08
C GLY A 220 -17.37 -2.12 -3.55
N ALA A 221 -16.32 -2.36 -4.35
CA ALA A 221 -14.96 -1.90 -4.13
C ALA A 221 -14.37 -1.32 -5.42
N ASN A 222 -13.49 -0.32 -5.29
CA ASN A 222 -12.79 0.34 -6.40
C ASN A 222 -11.30 0.50 -6.10
N GLY A 223 -10.59 1.30 -6.91
CA GLY A 223 -9.16 1.57 -6.75
C GLY A 223 -8.79 2.20 -5.41
N ASP A 224 -9.69 3.00 -4.81
CA ASP A 224 -9.43 3.72 -3.56
C ASP A 224 -9.33 2.75 -2.38
N PHE A 225 -10.12 1.68 -2.38
CA PHE A 225 -9.96 0.58 -1.43
C PHE A 225 -8.60 -0.11 -1.56
N LEU A 226 -8.07 -0.27 -2.78
CA LEU A 226 -6.72 -0.82 -3.00
C LEU A 226 -5.66 0.14 -2.46
N GLY A 227 -5.84 1.44 -2.67
CA GLY A 227 -4.98 2.48 -2.14
C GLY A 227 -4.97 2.49 -0.61
N ALA A 228 -6.16 2.51 0.01
CA ALA A 228 -6.32 2.45 1.47
C ALA A 228 -5.66 1.18 2.06
N ALA A 229 -5.92 0.00 1.45
CA ALA A 229 -5.30 -1.26 1.88
C ALA A 229 -3.76 -1.19 1.82
N THR A 230 -3.20 -0.52 0.80
CA THR A 230 -1.74 -0.35 0.65
C THR A 230 -1.14 0.42 1.83
N VAL A 231 -1.61 1.64 2.09
CA VAL A 231 -0.98 2.51 3.11
C VAL A 231 -1.28 2.06 4.53
N LEU A 232 -2.44 1.43 4.77
CA LEU A 232 -2.75 0.82 6.07
C LEU A 232 -1.89 -0.42 6.32
N ALA A 233 -1.61 -1.24 5.30
CA ALA A 233 -0.67 -2.35 5.41
C ALA A 233 0.77 -1.87 5.68
N GLU A 234 1.20 -0.76 5.07
CA GLU A 234 2.49 -0.13 5.40
C GLU A 234 2.56 0.24 6.89
N LEU A 235 1.51 0.84 7.46
CA LEU A 235 1.45 1.13 8.91
C LEU A 235 1.50 -0.16 9.75
N CYS A 236 0.78 -1.22 9.36
CA CYS A 236 0.80 -2.49 10.07
C CYS A 236 2.20 -3.09 10.15
N ALA A 237 2.94 -3.13 9.03
CA ALA A 237 4.31 -3.65 9.00
C ALA A 237 5.27 -2.79 9.83
N ALA A 238 5.20 -1.46 9.69
CA ALA A 238 6.04 -0.54 10.44
C ALA A 238 5.77 -0.64 11.96
N LEU A 239 4.49 -0.68 12.37
CA LEU A 239 4.11 -0.84 13.77
C LEU A 239 4.60 -2.16 14.35
N ALA A 240 4.43 -3.25 13.62
CA ALA A 240 4.88 -4.58 14.06
C ALA A 240 6.42 -4.63 14.23
N ALA A 241 7.17 -4.04 13.28
CA ALA A 241 8.62 -4.00 13.34
C ALA A 241 9.16 -3.13 14.49
N VAL A 242 8.43 -2.07 14.87
CA VAL A 242 8.77 -1.22 16.02
C VAL A 242 8.39 -1.88 17.35
N ALA A 243 7.25 -2.58 17.39
CA ALA A 243 6.75 -3.22 18.61
C ALA A 243 7.55 -4.48 19.00
N LEU A 244 8.13 -5.18 18.03
CA LEU A 244 8.84 -6.45 18.20
C LEU A 244 10.18 -6.41 17.42
N PRO A 245 11.15 -5.59 17.87
CA PRO A 245 12.40 -5.36 17.18
C PRO A 245 13.34 -6.59 17.15
#